data_05d8a6255703e6a07d2c448ffaee8e1a
#
_entry.id   05d8a6255703e6a07d2c448ffaee8e1a
#
_cell.length_a   1.000
_cell.length_b   1.000
_cell.length_c   1.000
_cell.angle_alpha   90.00
_cell.angle_beta   90.00
_cell.angle_gamma   90.00
#
_symmetry.space_group_name_H-M   'P 1'
#
loop_
_entity.id
_entity.type
_entity.pdbx_description
1 polymer ?
#
loop_
_entity_poly.entity_id
_entity_poly.type
_entity_poly.pdbx_seq_one_letter_code
_entity_poly.pdbx_strand_id
1 'polypeptide(L)'
;MDGIIEAPSPNQDERTQPISIIVLHYTGMEDAASAIARLRDPASRVSAHYVIAEDGQILRLVPEERRAWHAGRSYWRGLTGLNDHSVGIEIVNPGHDLGYRAFPDAQIEALLPLLAEIKDRHHVSRGNVVGHSDIAPTRKQDPGELFPWGRLARHRLALPRPTRNLMDPNWTDSGFLLALERFGDDVTDPLAATVAFQRRFRPELVDGTIDGECRAILLALLLPRPQGDD
;
A
#
# COMPACT_ATOMS: atom_id res chain seq x y z
N MET A 1 -13.36 5.96 16.26
CA MET A 1 -12.75 4.85 17.02
C MET A 1 -12.28 5.35 18.40
N ASP A 2 -12.80 4.78 19.45
CA ASP A 2 -12.24 4.97 20.80
C ASP A 2 -10.93 4.17 20.89
N GLY A 3 -9.86 4.79 21.39
CA GLY A 3 -8.59 4.08 21.63
C GLY A 3 -7.41 4.49 20.74
N ILE A 4 -7.57 5.47 19.83
CA ILE A 4 -6.41 6.04 19.12
C ILE A 4 -5.62 6.95 20.06
N ILE A 5 -4.31 6.73 20.14
CA ILE A 5 -3.39 7.52 20.95
C ILE A 5 -2.81 8.66 20.11
N GLU A 6 -2.88 9.88 20.62
CA GLU A 6 -2.25 11.02 19.98
C GLU A 6 -0.74 11.03 20.25
N ALA A 7 0.05 11.03 19.18
CA ALA A 7 1.51 11.09 19.22
C ALA A 7 2.05 12.03 18.13
N PRO A 8 1.77 13.33 18.19
CA PRO A 8 1.95 14.26 17.07
C PRO A 8 3.38 14.33 16.56
N SER A 9 3.51 14.33 15.22
CA SER A 9 4.75 14.54 14.49
C SER A 9 4.85 15.98 13.97
N PRO A 10 6.02 16.64 14.06
CA PRO A 10 6.25 17.93 13.45
C PRO A 10 6.43 17.85 11.92
N ASN A 11 6.66 16.66 11.37
CA ASN A 11 6.97 16.43 9.96
C ASN A 11 5.69 16.42 9.12
N GLN A 12 5.11 17.60 8.90
CA GLN A 12 3.87 17.76 8.18
C GLN A 12 3.79 19.13 7.50
N ASP A 13 3.03 19.18 6.41
CA ASP A 13 2.73 20.41 5.68
C ASP A 13 1.22 20.63 5.59
N GLU A 14 0.85 21.76 4.99
CA GLU A 14 -0.51 21.98 4.53
C GLU A 14 -0.85 21.01 3.40
N ARG A 15 -2.06 20.41 3.46
CA ARG A 15 -2.61 19.58 2.39
C ARG A 15 -3.34 20.48 1.41
N THR A 16 -3.07 20.31 0.12
CA THR A 16 -3.69 21.13 -0.94
C THR A 16 -4.61 20.32 -1.86
N GLN A 17 -4.54 19.00 -1.78
CA GLN A 17 -5.31 18.09 -2.63
C GLN A 17 -6.26 17.20 -1.80
N PRO A 18 -7.40 16.78 -2.39
CA PRO A 18 -8.28 15.83 -1.73
C PRO A 18 -7.59 14.47 -1.56
N ILE A 19 -7.91 13.79 -0.46
CA ILE A 19 -7.47 12.40 -0.24
C ILE A 19 -8.26 11.49 -1.18
N SER A 20 -7.54 10.70 -1.96
CA SER A 20 -8.11 9.72 -2.91
C SER A 20 -7.38 8.37 -2.87
N ILE A 21 -6.31 8.27 -2.09
CA ILE A 21 -5.43 7.10 -2.01
C ILE A 21 -5.13 6.80 -0.53
N ILE A 22 -4.98 5.52 -0.19
CA ILE A 22 -4.42 5.07 1.08
C ILE A 22 -3.18 4.23 0.78
N VAL A 23 -2.06 4.58 1.40
CA VAL A 23 -0.78 3.87 1.22
C VAL A 23 -0.43 3.12 2.49
N LEU A 24 -0.24 1.81 2.34
CA LEU A 24 0.17 0.93 3.42
C LEU A 24 1.68 0.70 3.38
N HIS A 25 2.30 0.79 4.55
CA HIS A 25 3.73 0.68 4.74
C HIS A 25 4.05 -0.36 5.82
N TYR A 26 5.26 -0.88 5.81
CA TYR A 26 5.89 -1.34 7.04
C TYR A 26 6.95 -0.32 7.47
N THR A 27 7.20 -0.24 8.79
CA THR A 27 8.12 0.76 9.32
C THR A 27 9.60 0.52 8.95
N GLY A 28 10.01 -0.73 8.66
CA GLY A 28 11.41 -1.09 8.49
C GLY A 28 12.25 -0.80 9.73
N MET A 29 11.66 -0.94 10.92
CA MET A 29 12.26 -0.69 12.22
C MET A 29 12.03 -1.90 13.12
N GLU A 30 12.93 -2.11 14.10
CA GLU A 30 12.89 -3.29 14.97
C GLU A 30 11.61 -3.39 15.79
N ASP A 31 11.10 -2.24 16.27
CA ASP A 31 9.93 -2.16 17.15
C ASP A 31 9.14 -0.84 16.98
N ALA A 32 7.99 -0.76 17.65
CA ALA A 32 7.13 0.42 17.65
C ALA A 32 7.82 1.65 18.24
N ALA A 33 8.62 1.50 19.30
CA ALA A 33 9.24 2.64 19.99
C ALA A 33 10.23 3.36 19.07
N SER A 34 11.09 2.61 18.37
CA SER A 34 12.05 3.13 17.40
C SER A 34 11.35 3.75 16.18
N ALA A 35 10.28 3.12 15.69
CA ALA A 35 9.49 3.64 14.57
C ALA A 35 8.83 4.97 14.93
N ILE A 36 8.16 5.06 16.08
CA ILE A 36 7.48 6.28 16.55
C ILE A 36 8.51 7.39 16.80
N ALA A 37 9.65 7.07 17.43
CA ALA A 37 10.73 8.04 17.65
C ALA A 37 11.21 8.64 16.32
N ARG A 38 11.47 7.81 15.30
CA ARG A 38 11.90 8.25 13.97
C ARG A 38 10.84 9.12 13.26
N LEU A 39 9.58 8.69 13.26
CA LEU A 39 8.49 9.39 12.59
C LEU A 39 8.15 10.73 13.24
N ARG A 40 8.58 10.96 14.47
CA ARG A 40 8.40 12.20 15.23
C ARG A 40 9.67 13.06 15.33
N ASP A 41 10.81 12.55 14.90
CA ASP A 41 12.06 13.31 14.86
C ASP A 41 12.04 14.28 13.66
N PRO A 42 12.14 15.61 13.87
CA PRO A 42 12.17 16.58 12.78
C PRO A 42 13.38 16.39 11.85
N ALA A 43 14.48 15.83 12.34
CA ALA A 43 15.66 15.56 11.54
C ALA A 43 15.47 14.41 10.55
N SER A 44 14.55 13.48 10.82
CA SER A 44 14.28 12.33 9.96
C SER A 44 13.58 12.70 8.65
N ARG A 45 12.81 13.80 8.63
CA ARG A 45 12.03 14.30 7.49
C ARG A 45 11.07 13.26 6.89
N VAL A 46 10.57 12.37 7.74
CA VAL A 46 9.52 11.38 7.40
C VAL A 46 8.44 11.38 8.48
N SER A 47 7.23 11.01 8.10
CA SER A 47 6.10 10.82 9.01
C SER A 47 5.05 9.94 8.35
N ALA A 48 4.00 9.59 9.09
CA ALA A 48 2.79 8.97 8.58
C ALA A 48 1.58 9.55 9.33
N HIS A 49 0.36 9.29 8.84
CA HIS A 49 -0.84 9.70 9.56
C HIS A 49 -1.08 8.79 10.76
N TYR A 50 -0.92 7.48 10.54
CA TYR A 50 -1.13 6.47 11.56
C TYR A 50 0.04 5.49 11.67
N VAL A 51 0.25 4.98 12.87
CA VAL A 51 1.13 3.84 13.14
C VAL A 51 0.33 2.78 13.88
N ILE A 52 0.50 1.51 13.49
CA ILE A 52 -0.09 0.36 14.17
C ILE A 52 1.04 -0.46 14.77
N ALA A 53 1.11 -0.50 16.10
CA ALA A 53 2.07 -1.28 16.87
C ALA A 53 1.79 -2.78 16.79
N GLU A 54 2.73 -3.63 17.20
CA GLU A 54 2.64 -5.09 17.10
C GLU A 54 1.46 -5.69 17.89
N ASP A 55 1.03 -5.02 18.97
CA ASP A 55 -0.11 -5.40 19.80
C ASP A 55 -1.46 -4.88 19.27
N GLY A 56 -1.44 -4.15 18.14
CA GLY A 56 -2.62 -3.54 17.53
C GLY A 56 -2.96 -2.14 18.05
N GLN A 57 -2.14 -1.55 18.94
CA GLN A 57 -2.33 -0.17 19.36
C GLN A 57 -2.17 0.78 18.16
N ILE A 58 -3.13 1.70 17.99
CA ILE A 58 -3.11 2.70 16.92
C ILE A 58 -2.66 4.04 17.47
N LEU A 59 -1.66 4.63 16.83
CA LEU A 59 -1.22 6.00 17.12
C LEU A 59 -1.51 6.89 15.93
N ARG A 60 -1.99 8.12 16.19
CA ARG A 60 -2.14 9.17 15.18
C ARG A 60 -1.01 10.17 15.33
N LEU A 61 -0.21 10.32 14.27
CA LEU A 61 0.95 11.21 14.26
C LEU A 61 0.68 12.51 13.48
N VAL A 62 -0.07 12.42 12.38
CA VAL A 62 -0.44 13.57 11.56
C VAL A 62 -1.95 13.52 11.32
N PRO A 63 -2.70 14.62 11.54
CA PRO A 63 -4.11 14.69 11.18
C PRO A 63 -4.31 14.52 9.67
N GLU A 64 -5.42 13.91 9.25
CA GLU A 64 -5.69 13.64 7.82
C GLU A 64 -5.80 14.94 6.99
N GLU A 65 -6.21 16.04 7.62
CA GLU A 65 -6.28 17.37 7.01
C GLU A 65 -4.89 17.95 6.69
N ARG A 66 -3.85 17.36 7.25
CA ARG A 66 -2.45 17.72 7.00
C ARG A 66 -1.80 16.70 6.09
N ARG A 67 -0.73 17.11 5.41
CA ARG A 67 0.08 16.25 4.55
C ARG A 67 1.24 15.64 5.33
N ALA A 68 1.19 14.34 5.59
CA ALA A 68 2.33 13.58 6.13
C ALA A 68 3.37 13.27 5.03
N TRP A 69 4.61 12.97 5.44
CA TRP A 69 5.75 12.74 4.52
C TRP A 69 6.10 11.25 4.48
N HIS A 70 5.29 10.42 3.80
CA HIS A 70 5.43 8.96 3.77
C HIS A 70 5.69 8.37 2.38
N ALA A 71 5.16 8.98 1.30
CA ALA A 71 5.21 8.41 -0.04
C ALA A 71 6.48 8.80 -0.82
N GLY A 72 7.07 9.97 -0.51
CA GLY A 72 8.23 10.50 -1.25
C GLY A 72 7.94 10.69 -2.74
N ARG A 73 8.94 10.45 -3.60
CA ARG A 73 8.74 10.42 -5.06
C ARG A 73 7.95 9.17 -5.41
N SER A 74 6.77 9.35 -5.96
CA SER A 74 5.77 8.32 -6.14
C SER A 74 4.82 8.64 -7.30
N TYR A 75 4.20 7.60 -7.85
CA TYR A 75 3.25 7.69 -8.95
C TYR A 75 2.14 6.66 -8.77
N TRP A 76 0.91 7.04 -9.06
CA TRP A 76 -0.23 6.12 -9.16
C TRP A 76 -1.32 6.71 -10.06
N ARG A 77 -1.71 6.00 -11.11
CA ARG A 77 -2.83 6.37 -12.01
C ARG A 77 -2.79 7.80 -12.51
N GLY A 78 -1.61 8.24 -12.95
CA GLY A 78 -1.41 9.60 -13.47
C GLY A 78 -1.11 10.66 -12.41
N LEU A 79 -1.19 10.33 -11.12
CA LEU A 79 -0.87 11.24 -10.02
C LEU A 79 0.58 11.06 -9.58
N THR A 80 1.23 12.16 -9.25
CA THR A 80 2.57 12.21 -8.65
C THR A 80 2.53 12.96 -7.32
N GLY A 81 3.60 12.86 -6.51
CA GLY A 81 3.63 13.61 -5.24
C GLY A 81 2.56 13.15 -4.24
N LEU A 82 2.37 11.85 -4.13
CA LEU A 82 1.22 11.24 -3.47
C LEU A 82 1.08 11.55 -1.98
N ASN A 83 2.08 12.14 -1.32
CA ASN A 83 1.90 12.67 0.03
C ASN A 83 0.68 13.59 0.15
N ASP A 84 0.39 14.36 -0.89
CA ASP A 84 -0.72 15.33 -0.88
C ASP A 84 -2.08 14.68 -1.20
N HIS A 85 -2.08 13.52 -1.85
CA HIS A 85 -3.27 12.80 -2.30
C HIS A 85 -3.66 11.62 -1.40
N SER A 86 -2.88 11.33 -0.34
CA SER A 86 -3.05 10.08 0.38
C SER A 86 -3.01 10.21 1.91
N VAL A 87 -3.54 9.18 2.55
CA VAL A 87 -3.27 8.83 3.95
C VAL A 87 -2.25 7.71 3.98
N GLY A 88 -1.16 7.87 4.71
CA GLY A 88 -0.16 6.82 4.96
C GLY A 88 -0.38 6.15 6.31
N ILE A 89 -0.37 4.82 6.31
CA ILE A 89 -0.48 3.97 7.50
C ILE A 89 0.77 3.10 7.60
N GLU A 90 1.54 3.31 8.65
CA GLU A 90 2.73 2.51 8.99
C GLU A 90 2.32 1.35 9.90
N ILE A 91 2.73 0.14 9.56
CA ILE A 91 2.47 -1.07 10.34
C ILE A 91 3.82 -1.59 10.82
N VAL A 92 4.01 -1.67 12.13
CA VAL A 92 5.31 -2.02 12.70
C VAL A 92 5.72 -3.42 12.25
N ASN A 93 6.83 -3.48 11.55
CA ASN A 93 7.47 -4.70 11.06
C ASN A 93 8.92 -4.37 10.71
N PRO A 94 9.89 -5.23 11.04
CA PRO A 94 11.31 -4.97 10.78
C PRO A 94 11.65 -4.82 9.29
N GLY A 95 10.79 -5.34 8.40
CA GLY A 95 11.03 -5.25 6.97
C GLY A 95 12.18 -6.12 6.49
N HIS A 96 12.43 -6.10 5.18
CA HIS A 96 13.38 -7.00 4.52
C HIS A 96 14.80 -6.91 5.06
N ASP A 97 15.24 -5.73 5.49
CA ASP A 97 16.62 -5.50 5.93
C ASP A 97 16.88 -5.98 7.38
N LEU A 98 15.85 -6.06 8.23
CA LEU A 98 15.96 -6.35 9.66
C LEU A 98 15.25 -7.64 10.10
N GLY A 99 14.85 -8.50 9.14
CA GLY A 99 14.19 -9.77 9.42
C GLY A 99 12.67 -9.72 9.21
N TYR A 100 12.29 -9.51 7.96
CA TYR A 100 10.89 -9.46 7.51
C TYR A 100 10.10 -10.69 7.94
N ARG A 101 8.93 -10.48 8.48
CA ARG A 101 8.07 -11.52 9.05
C ARG A 101 6.58 -11.24 8.78
N ALA A 102 5.76 -12.25 8.99
CA ALA A 102 4.31 -12.08 8.93
C ALA A 102 3.83 -11.05 9.97
N PHE A 103 2.78 -10.32 9.62
CA PHE A 103 2.17 -9.33 10.49
C PHE A 103 1.31 -10.03 11.56
N PRO A 104 1.48 -9.71 12.84
CA PRO A 104 0.61 -10.22 13.91
C PRO A 104 -0.87 -9.99 13.62
N ASP A 105 -1.72 -10.93 14.02
CA ASP A 105 -3.17 -10.80 13.82
C ASP A 105 -3.74 -9.54 14.49
N ALA A 106 -3.23 -9.16 15.67
CA ALA A 106 -3.65 -7.94 16.37
C ALA A 106 -3.48 -6.67 15.52
N GLN A 107 -2.38 -6.56 14.73
CA GLN A 107 -2.18 -5.44 13.82
C GLN A 107 -3.23 -5.40 12.72
N ILE A 108 -3.54 -6.54 12.14
CA ILE A 108 -4.50 -6.61 11.04
C ILE A 108 -5.93 -6.40 11.53
N GLU A 109 -6.29 -6.95 12.69
CA GLU A 109 -7.59 -6.67 13.32
C GLU A 109 -7.77 -5.18 13.67
N ALA A 110 -6.70 -4.48 14.05
CA ALA A 110 -6.72 -3.04 14.27
C ALA A 110 -6.78 -2.24 12.95
N LEU A 111 -6.08 -2.71 11.90
CA LEU A 111 -6.06 -2.06 10.59
C LEU A 111 -7.43 -2.08 9.90
N LEU A 112 -8.17 -3.19 9.98
CA LEU A 112 -9.42 -3.36 9.24
C LEU A 112 -10.45 -2.25 9.53
N PRO A 113 -10.83 -1.95 10.79
CA PRO A 113 -11.77 -0.89 11.09
C PRO A 113 -11.19 0.51 10.78
N LEU A 114 -9.91 0.75 11.05
CA LEU A 114 -9.26 2.02 10.72
C LEU A 114 -9.34 2.29 9.20
N LEU A 115 -8.99 1.30 8.41
CA LEU A 115 -9.00 1.41 6.95
C LEU A 115 -10.43 1.61 6.41
N ALA A 116 -11.42 0.92 6.98
CA ALA A 116 -12.82 1.10 6.61
C ALA A 116 -13.30 2.54 6.87
N GLU A 117 -13.04 3.09 8.06
CA GLU A 117 -13.42 4.47 8.41
C GLU A 117 -12.74 5.52 7.50
N ILE A 118 -11.44 5.37 7.20
CA ILE A 118 -10.73 6.29 6.31
C ILE A 118 -11.31 6.20 4.88
N LYS A 119 -11.54 4.97 4.38
CA LYS A 119 -12.14 4.75 3.06
C LYS A 119 -13.51 5.42 2.94
N ASP A 120 -14.36 5.24 3.92
CA ASP A 120 -15.73 5.80 3.92
C ASP A 120 -15.69 7.32 4.00
N ARG A 121 -14.86 7.88 4.87
CA ARG A 121 -14.71 9.34 5.06
C ARG A 121 -14.25 10.05 3.81
N HIS A 122 -13.32 9.45 3.07
CA HIS A 122 -12.71 10.06 1.88
C HIS A 122 -13.16 9.42 0.56
N HIS A 123 -14.12 8.51 0.59
CA HIS A 123 -14.64 7.80 -0.59
C HIS A 123 -13.54 7.12 -1.43
N VAL A 124 -12.53 6.55 -0.76
CA VAL A 124 -11.40 5.89 -1.42
C VAL A 124 -11.83 4.54 -2.00
N SER A 125 -11.66 4.35 -3.30
CA SER A 125 -11.96 3.08 -3.95
C SER A 125 -11.00 1.97 -3.49
N ARG A 126 -11.43 0.70 -3.60
CA ARG A 126 -10.56 -0.47 -3.32
C ARG A 126 -9.27 -0.50 -4.14
N GLY A 127 -9.34 0.02 -5.38
CA GLY A 127 -8.21 0.09 -6.28
C GLY A 127 -7.17 1.14 -5.89
N ASN A 128 -7.50 2.02 -4.96
CA ASN A 128 -6.63 3.07 -4.46
C ASN A 128 -6.15 2.82 -3.01
N VAL A 129 -6.36 1.61 -2.49
CA VAL A 129 -5.66 1.12 -1.31
C VAL A 129 -4.46 0.30 -1.80
N VAL A 130 -3.29 0.87 -1.68
CA VAL A 130 -2.05 0.40 -2.32
C VAL A 130 -0.91 0.23 -1.32
N GLY A 131 0.10 -0.53 -1.68
CA GLY A 131 1.36 -0.58 -0.95
C GLY A 131 2.33 0.51 -1.43
N HIS A 132 3.34 0.82 -0.63
CA HIS A 132 4.38 1.75 -1.04
C HIS A 132 5.15 1.22 -2.25
N SER A 133 5.38 -0.10 -2.35
CA SER A 133 5.97 -0.74 -3.52
C SER A 133 5.18 -0.53 -4.81
N ASP A 134 3.83 -0.46 -4.71
CA ASP A 134 2.97 -0.25 -5.88
C ASP A 134 3.19 1.15 -6.49
N ILE A 135 3.47 2.15 -5.65
CA ILE A 135 3.60 3.56 -6.07
C ILE A 135 5.03 4.05 -6.22
N ALA A 136 6.02 3.26 -5.80
CA ALA A 136 7.44 3.60 -5.86
C ALA A 136 8.31 2.35 -6.07
N PRO A 137 8.05 1.55 -7.12
CA PRO A 137 8.60 0.20 -7.30
C PRO A 137 10.13 0.14 -7.32
N THR A 138 10.81 1.18 -7.80
CA THR A 138 12.28 1.25 -7.87
C THR A 138 12.96 1.52 -6.53
N ARG A 139 12.20 1.90 -5.49
CA ARG A 139 12.75 2.38 -4.22
C ARG A 139 12.24 1.63 -3.01
N LYS A 140 11.08 0.98 -3.13
CA LYS A 140 10.31 0.48 -2.01
C LYS A 140 9.83 -0.95 -2.21
N GLN A 141 9.76 -1.66 -1.08
CA GLN A 141 9.29 -3.04 -1.04
C GLN A 141 8.09 -3.20 -0.10
N ASP A 142 7.88 -2.24 0.81
CA ASP A 142 6.80 -2.24 1.80
C ASP A 142 5.39 -2.16 1.15
N PRO A 143 4.37 -2.79 1.76
CA PRO A 143 4.40 -3.61 2.95
C PRO A 143 4.92 -5.05 2.73
N GLY A 144 5.35 -5.43 1.52
CA GLY A 144 5.97 -6.70 1.20
C GLY A 144 4.99 -7.83 0.89
N GLU A 145 5.55 -8.97 0.46
CA GLU A 145 4.81 -10.14 -0.01
C GLU A 145 4.09 -10.92 1.10
N LEU A 146 4.53 -10.80 2.37
CA LEU A 146 3.85 -11.43 3.51
C LEU A 146 2.68 -10.59 4.04
N PHE A 147 2.43 -9.39 3.47
CA PHE A 147 1.30 -8.58 3.88
C PHE A 147 -0.03 -9.24 3.46
N PRO A 148 -1.00 -9.41 4.39
CA PRO A 148 -2.17 -10.24 4.15
C PRO A 148 -3.27 -9.52 3.35
N TRP A 149 -2.98 -9.09 2.11
CA TRP A 149 -3.92 -8.40 1.21
C TRP A 149 -5.26 -9.13 1.06
N GLY A 150 -5.24 -10.47 1.08
CA GLY A 150 -6.44 -11.29 1.01
C GLY A 150 -7.40 -11.08 2.19
N ARG A 151 -6.89 -10.70 3.39
CA ARG A 151 -7.76 -10.36 4.54
C ARG A 151 -8.50 -9.03 4.27
N LEU A 152 -7.78 -8.00 3.80
CA LEU A 152 -8.39 -6.72 3.43
C LEU A 152 -9.43 -6.89 2.30
N ALA A 153 -9.12 -7.72 1.31
CA ALA A 153 -10.01 -7.99 0.19
C ALA A 153 -11.32 -8.67 0.61
N ARG A 154 -11.27 -9.61 1.58
CA ARG A 154 -12.49 -10.23 2.14
C ARG A 154 -13.43 -9.21 2.81
N HIS A 155 -12.87 -8.15 3.37
CA HIS A 155 -13.62 -7.02 3.96
C HIS A 155 -13.92 -5.90 2.95
N ARG A 156 -13.69 -6.12 1.64
CA ARG A 156 -13.86 -5.12 0.57
C ARG A 156 -13.03 -3.84 0.75
N LEU A 157 -11.89 -3.95 1.44
CA LEU A 157 -11.01 -2.81 1.74
C LEU A 157 -9.89 -2.64 0.71
N ALA A 158 -9.55 -3.69 -0.04
CA ALA A 158 -8.55 -3.66 -1.09
C ALA A 158 -8.97 -4.56 -2.26
N LEU A 159 -8.29 -4.45 -3.40
CA LEU A 159 -8.50 -5.34 -4.54
C LEU A 159 -8.12 -6.77 -4.17
N PRO A 160 -8.97 -7.77 -4.44
CA PRO A 160 -8.61 -9.17 -4.31
C PRO A 160 -7.65 -9.59 -5.42
N ARG A 161 -6.74 -10.53 -5.12
CA ARG A 161 -6.08 -11.31 -6.16
C ARG A 161 -7.13 -12.14 -6.90
N PRO A 162 -7.22 -12.06 -8.23
CA PRO A 162 -8.04 -12.99 -9.00
C PRO A 162 -7.50 -14.41 -8.89
N THR A 163 -8.39 -15.38 -8.65
CA THR A 163 -8.03 -16.81 -8.48
C THR A 163 -8.86 -17.76 -9.33
N ARG A 164 -9.86 -17.25 -10.05
CA ARG A 164 -10.79 -18.05 -10.84
C ARG A 164 -10.88 -17.53 -12.27
N ASN A 165 -11.11 -18.43 -13.22
CA ASN A 165 -11.29 -18.11 -14.63
C ASN A 165 -10.11 -17.31 -15.22
N LEU A 166 -8.89 -17.60 -14.75
CA LEU A 166 -7.69 -16.96 -15.26
C LEU A 166 -7.39 -17.54 -16.66
N MET A 167 -7.28 -16.63 -17.62
CA MET A 167 -6.89 -16.95 -18.99
C MET A 167 -5.67 -16.13 -19.35
N ASP A 168 -4.59 -16.78 -19.76
CA ASP A 168 -3.42 -16.08 -20.32
C ASP A 168 -3.81 -15.47 -21.67
N PRO A 169 -3.77 -14.14 -21.82
CA PRO A 169 -4.03 -13.46 -23.07
C PRO A 169 -2.90 -13.63 -24.09
N ASN A 170 -1.81 -14.32 -23.73
CA ASN A 170 -0.60 -14.49 -24.53
C ASN A 170 0.01 -13.15 -25.00
N TRP A 171 -0.09 -12.10 -24.19
CA TRP A 171 0.57 -10.84 -24.47
C TRP A 171 2.09 -11.00 -24.49
N THR A 172 2.75 -10.20 -25.31
CA THR A 172 4.20 -10.00 -25.18
C THR A 172 4.51 -9.25 -23.88
N ASP A 173 5.78 -9.23 -23.48
CA ASP A 173 6.20 -8.47 -22.28
C ASP A 173 5.85 -6.98 -22.42
N SER A 174 6.03 -6.39 -23.61
CA SER A 174 5.60 -5.01 -23.85
C SER A 174 4.08 -4.82 -23.78
N GLY A 175 3.31 -5.83 -24.19
CA GLY A 175 1.85 -5.84 -24.05
C GLY A 175 1.42 -5.90 -22.57
N PHE A 176 2.09 -6.71 -21.75
CA PHE A 176 1.89 -6.76 -20.31
C PHE A 176 2.20 -5.41 -19.65
N LEU A 177 3.34 -4.80 -20.00
CA LEU A 177 3.75 -3.51 -19.42
C LEU A 177 2.77 -2.39 -19.78
N LEU A 178 2.28 -2.34 -21.03
CA LEU A 178 1.23 -1.41 -21.42
C LEU A 178 -0.08 -1.62 -20.63
N ALA A 179 -0.44 -2.87 -20.38
CA ALA A 179 -1.61 -3.21 -19.57
C ALA A 179 -1.40 -2.83 -18.11
N LEU A 180 -0.18 -2.98 -17.56
CA LEU A 180 0.19 -2.61 -16.21
C LEU A 180 0.17 -1.08 -16.00
N GLU A 181 0.69 -0.32 -16.99
CA GLU A 181 0.56 1.15 -17.01
C GLU A 181 -0.91 1.57 -17.01
N ARG A 182 -1.76 0.92 -17.80
CA ARG A 182 -3.20 1.18 -17.82
C ARG A 182 -3.89 0.82 -16.50
N PHE A 183 -3.39 -0.16 -15.78
CA PHE A 183 -3.86 -0.50 -14.42
C PHE A 183 -3.53 0.61 -13.42
N GLY A 184 -2.38 1.29 -13.60
CA GLY A 184 -2.01 2.48 -12.86
C GLY A 184 -0.57 2.55 -12.39
N ASP A 185 0.24 1.55 -12.70
CA ASP A 185 1.64 1.45 -12.26
C ASP A 185 2.58 2.36 -13.06
N ASP A 186 3.70 2.74 -12.43
CA ASP A 186 4.84 3.35 -13.11
C ASP A 186 5.71 2.25 -13.74
N VAL A 187 5.70 2.14 -15.06
CA VAL A 187 6.45 1.13 -15.82
C VAL A 187 7.76 1.67 -16.39
N THR A 188 8.27 2.80 -15.92
CA THR A 188 9.55 3.39 -16.37
C THR A 188 10.74 2.46 -16.09
N ASP A 189 10.63 1.62 -15.06
CA ASP A 189 11.50 0.46 -14.84
C ASP A 189 10.64 -0.82 -14.93
N PRO A 190 10.65 -1.53 -16.05
CA PRO A 190 9.84 -2.71 -16.29
C PRO A 190 10.03 -3.83 -15.26
N LEU A 191 11.27 -4.06 -14.83
CA LEU A 191 11.58 -5.11 -13.85
C LEU A 191 11.01 -4.74 -12.48
N ALA A 192 11.26 -3.52 -12.03
CA ALA A 192 10.75 -3.05 -10.73
C ALA A 192 9.22 -3.04 -10.68
N ALA A 193 8.55 -2.59 -11.75
CA ALA A 193 7.10 -2.61 -11.87
C ALA A 193 6.54 -4.03 -11.83
N THR A 194 7.16 -4.97 -12.55
CA THR A 194 6.76 -6.39 -12.54
C THR A 194 6.93 -7.00 -11.15
N VAL A 195 8.06 -6.75 -10.49
CA VAL A 195 8.33 -7.22 -9.12
C VAL A 195 7.30 -6.67 -8.12
N ALA A 196 6.96 -5.39 -8.21
CA ALA A 196 5.94 -4.78 -7.36
C ALA A 196 4.56 -5.41 -7.58
N PHE A 197 4.15 -5.60 -8.86
CA PHE A 197 2.93 -6.29 -9.22
C PHE A 197 2.89 -7.72 -8.66
N GLN A 198 3.97 -8.49 -8.79
CA GLN A 198 4.08 -9.85 -8.26
C GLN A 198 3.97 -9.83 -6.73
N ARG A 199 4.70 -8.98 -6.05
CA ARG A 199 4.64 -8.83 -4.59
C ARG A 199 3.21 -8.61 -4.10
N ARG A 200 2.43 -7.87 -4.85
CA ARG A 200 1.03 -7.58 -4.54
C ARG A 200 0.07 -8.71 -4.88
N PHE A 201 0.19 -9.28 -6.08
CA PHE A 201 -0.82 -10.17 -6.65
C PHE A 201 -0.36 -11.61 -6.86
N ARG A 202 0.94 -11.88 -6.73
CA ARG A 202 1.54 -13.23 -6.83
C ARG A 202 2.70 -13.40 -5.83
N PRO A 203 2.45 -13.24 -4.54
CA PRO A 203 3.49 -13.21 -3.52
C PRO A 203 4.29 -14.51 -3.37
N GLU A 204 3.80 -15.63 -3.90
CA GLU A 204 4.48 -16.92 -3.84
C GLU A 204 5.72 -17.00 -4.74
N LEU A 205 5.80 -16.15 -5.77
CA LEU A 205 6.94 -16.10 -6.69
C LEU A 205 7.17 -14.67 -7.19
N VAL A 206 8.10 -13.97 -6.56
CA VAL A 206 8.49 -12.59 -6.86
C VAL A 206 9.87 -12.61 -7.52
N ASP A 207 9.90 -12.85 -8.83
CA ASP A 207 11.13 -13.06 -9.60
C ASP A 207 11.33 -12.04 -10.75
N GLY A 208 10.33 -11.19 -11.01
CA GLY A 208 10.35 -10.22 -12.10
C GLY A 208 10.08 -10.83 -13.49
N THR A 209 9.76 -12.13 -13.57
CA THR A 209 9.46 -12.80 -14.84
C THR A 209 7.99 -12.58 -15.21
N ILE A 210 7.75 -12.07 -16.41
CA ILE A 210 6.40 -11.90 -16.97
C ILE A 210 5.96 -13.25 -17.56
N ASP A 211 5.28 -14.06 -16.78
CA ASP A 211 4.75 -15.37 -17.21
C ASP A 211 3.24 -15.35 -17.49
N GLY A 212 2.69 -16.51 -17.87
CA GLY A 212 1.28 -16.65 -18.18
C GLY A 212 0.37 -16.35 -16.98
N GLU A 213 0.81 -16.64 -15.75
CA GLU A 213 0.04 -16.32 -14.55
C GLU A 213 -0.01 -14.82 -14.30
N CYS A 214 1.10 -14.09 -14.42
CA CYS A 214 1.15 -12.63 -14.31
C CYS A 214 0.19 -11.97 -15.31
N ARG A 215 0.24 -12.40 -16.59
CA ARG A 215 -0.63 -11.88 -17.63
C ARG A 215 -2.11 -12.16 -17.37
N ALA A 216 -2.44 -13.36 -16.91
CA ALA A 216 -3.80 -13.77 -16.60
C ALA A 216 -4.39 -13.03 -15.41
N ILE A 217 -3.59 -12.81 -14.35
CA ILE A 217 -3.98 -12.01 -13.17
C ILE A 217 -4.25 -10.56 -13.58
N LEU A 218 -3.33 -9.95 -14.34
CA LEU A 218 -3.48 -8.56 -14.77
C LEU A 218 -4.70 -8.38 -15.68
N LEU A 219 -4.93 -9.27 -16.64
CA LEU A 219 -6.14 -9.26 -17.47
C LEU A 219 -7.40 -9.29 -16.58
N ALA A 220 -7.46 -10.21 -15.62
CA ALA A 220 -8.62 -10.33 -14.73
C ALA A 220 -8.83 -9.10 -13.83
N LEU A 221 -7.77 -8.36 -13.47
CA LEU A 221 -7.86 -7.09 -12.73
C LEU A 221 -8.38 -5.94 -13.59
N LEU A 222 -8.12 -5.96 -14.90
CA LEU A 222 -8.55 -4.94 -15.86
C LEU A 222 -9.98 -5.14 -16.35
N LEU A 223 -10.49 -6.38 -16.30
CA LEU A 223 -11.86 -6.65 -16.74
C LEU A 223 -12.89 -6.01 -15.79
N PRO A 224 -14.02 -5.51 -16.34
CA PRO A 224 -15.12 -5.01 -15.53
C PRO A 224 -15.60 -6.08 -14.56
N ARG A 225 -15.79 -5.70 -13.31
CA ARG A 225 -16.39 -6.59 -12.30
C ARG A 225 -17.91 -6.47 -12.36
N PRO A 226 -18.64 -7.54 -12.03
CA PRO A 226 -20.09 -7.45 -11.89
C PRO A 226 -20.48 -6.32 -10.92
N GLN A 227 -21.51 -5.56 -11.27
CA GLN A 227 -22.05 -4.52 -10.39
C GLN A 227 -22.47 -5.14 -9.05
N GLY A 228 -21.94 -4.60 -7.96
CA GLY A 228 -22.17 -5.10 -6.59
C GLY A 228 -20.90 -5.55 -5.87
N ASP A 229 -19.76 -5.56 -6.55
CA ASP A 229 -18.45 -5.93 -5.98
C ASP A 229 -17.55 -4.71 -5.63
N ASP A 230 -18.04 -3.48 -5.78
CA ASP A 230 -17.36 -2.23 -5.41
C ASP A 230 -17.63 -1.80 -3.97
#